data_7c294cf168f38a683c05e9b857895836
#
_entry.id   7c294cf168f38a683c05e9b857895836
#
_cell.length_a   1.000
_cell.length_b   1.000
_cell.length_c   1.000
_cell.angle_alpha   90.00
_cell.angle_beta   90.00
_cell.angle_gamma   90.00
#
_symmetry.space_group_name_H-M   'P 1'
#
loop_
_entity.id
_entity.type
_entity.pdbx_description
1 polymer ?
#
loop_
_entity_poly.entity_id
_entity_poly.type
_entity_poly.pdbx_seq_one_letter_code
_entity_poly.pdbx_strand_id
1 'polypeptide(L)'
;NIKMNIQILGTGCPKCKTLEKLTREVVAQNNITAEISKVEDIMEIMKFNVMSTPALVVNGKVEIKGRVPSADEIKQVLSKY
;
A
#
# COMPACT_ATOMS: atom_id res chain seq x y z
N ASN A 1 15.32 0.88 -15.23
CA ASN A 1 13.97 0.40 -14.93
C ASN A 1 13.81 0.08 -13.47
N ILE A 2 13.32 1.08 -12.74
CA ILE A 2 13.12 0.92 -11.31
C ILE A 2 11.72 0.37 -11.06
N LYS A 3 11.66 -0.77 -10.44
CA LYS A 3 10.39 -1.39 -10.08
C LYS A 3 9.96 -0.84 -8.73
N MET A 4 8.75 -0.27 -8.69
CA MET A 4 8.19 0.26 -7.46
C MET A 4 7.84 -0.89 -6.51
N ASN A 5 8.18 -0.76 -5.24
CA ASN A 5 7.87 -1.77 -4.24
C ASN A 5 6.73 -1.24 -3.37
N ILE A 6 5.56 -1.88 -3.47
CA ILE A 6 4.38 -1.48 -2.72
C ILE A 6 4.06 -2.57 -1.71
N GLN A 7 3.93 -2.17 -0.45
CA GLN A 7 3.57 -3.10 0.61
C GLN A 7 2.29 -2.63 1.28
N ILE A 8 1.39 -3.59 1.52
CA ILE A 8 0.12 -3.30 2.17
C ILE A 8 0.16 -3.94 3.55
N LEU A 9 0.15 -3.10 4.57
CA LEU A 9 0.25 -3.55 5.95
C LEU A 9 -1.13 -3.78 6.53
N GLY A 10 -1.37 -4.95 7.05
CA GLY A 10 -2.63 -5.26 7.68
C GLY A 10 -2.77 -6.74 7.98
N THR A 11 -3.63 -7.07 8.93
CA THR A 11 -3.78 -8.44 9.40
C THR A 11 -4.95 -9.16 8.75
N GLY A 12 -5.31 -8.79 7.52
CA GLY A 12 -6.36 -9.47 6.78
C GLY A 12 -7.77 -8.96 7.03
N CYS A 13 -7.91 -7.76 7.60
CA CYS A 13 -9.23 -7.18 7.83
C CYS A 13 -9.88 -6.78 6.48
N PRO A 14 -11.21 -6.56 6.46
CA PRO A 14 -11.88 -6.17 5.22
C PRO A 14 -11.30 -4.91 4.60
N LYS A 15 -10.93 -3.92 5.42
CA LYS A 15 -10.33 -2.68 4.91
C LYS A 15 -8.98 -2.95 4.26
N CYS A 16 -8.22 -3.89 4.78
CA CYS A 16 -6.92 -4.24 4.21
C CYS A 16 -7.10 -4.85 2.82
N LYS A 17 -8.11 -5.69 2.66
CA LYS A 17 -8.41 -6.28 1.36
C LYS A 17 -8.86 -5.23 0.36
N THR A 18 -9.66 -4.26 0.81
CA THR A 18 -10.11 -3.16 -0.03
C THR A 18 -8.93 -2.33 -0.51
N LEU A 19 -8.00 -2.02 0.38
CA LEU A 19 -6.81 -1.27 0.02
C LEU A 19 -5.97 -2.02 -1.01
N GLU A 20 -5.79 -3.31 -0.81
CA GLU A 20 -5.04 -4.12 -1.77
C GLU A 20 -5.69 -4.08 -3.15
N LYS A 21 -7.00 -4.27 -3.19
CA LYS A 21 -7.73 -4.27 -4.46
C LYS A 21 -7.58 -2.94 -5.17
N LEU A 22 -7.79 -1.83 -4.45
CA LEU A 22 -7.67 -0.51 -5.03
C LEU A 22 -6.26 -0.24 -5.55
N THR A 23 -5.25 -0.65 -4.79
CA THR A 23 -3.86 -0.46 -5.19
C THR A 23 -3.55 -1.22 -6.48
N ARG A 24 -4.00 -2.48 -6.56
CA ARG A 24 -3.79 -3.27 -7.77
C ARG A 24 -4.50 -2.67 -8.98
N GLU A 25 -5.71 -2.16 -8.78
CA GLU A 25 -6.45 -1.52 -9.86
C GLU A 25 -5.74 -0.27 -10.37
N VAL A 26 -5.26 0.57 -9.46
CA VAL A 26 -4.56 1.80 -9.85
C VAL A 26 -3.29 1.47 -10.62
N VAL A 27 -2.53 0.49 -10.14
CA VAL A 27 -1.31 0.06 -10.80
C VAL A 27 -1.60 -0.44 -12.22
N ALA A 28 -2.64 -1.25 -12.37
CA ALA A 28 -3.01 -1.81 -13.67
C ALA A 28 -3.51 -0.73 -14.62
N GLN A 29 -4.35 0.19 -14.13
CA GLN A 29 -4.94 1.22 -14.97
C GLN A 29 -3.92 2.23 -15.47
N ASN A 30 -2.86 2.45 -14.72
CA ASN A 30 -1.85 3.45 -15.06
C ASN A 30 -0.56 2.85 -15.59
N ASN A 31 -0.57 1.54 -15.88
CA ASN A 31 0.59 0.81 -16.42
C ASN A 31 1.85 1.03 -15.57
N ILE A 32 1.67 1.02 -14.25
CA ILE A 32 2.77 1.22 -13.32
C ILE A 32 3.47 -0.13 -13.11
N THR A 33 4.79 -0.15 -13.26
CA THR A 33 5.58 -1.34 -12.96
C THR A 33 5.83 -1.37 -11.46
N ALA A 34 5.17 -2.28 -10.76
CA ALA A 34 5.27 -2.33 -9.31
C ALA A 34 5.13 -3.77 -8.82
N GLU A 35 5.80 -4.05 -7.73
CA GLU A 35 5.63 -5.31 -7.02
C GLU A 35 4.76 -5.03 -5.80
N ILE A 36 3.62 -5.70 -5.72
CA ILE A 36 2.68 -5.50 -4.62
C ILE A 36 2.74 -6.73 -3.72
N SER A 37 2.98 -6.49 -2.44
CA SER A 37 3.01 -7.57 -1.46
C SER A 37 2.19 -7.16 -0.24
N LYS A 38 1.78 -8.16 0.53
CA LYS A 38 1.05 -7.93 1.78
C LYS A 38 1.96 -8.25 2.95
N VAL A 39 1.88 -7.43 3.98
CA VAL A 39 2.58 -7.66 5.24
C VAL A 39 1.51 -7.85 6.32
N GLU A 40 1.36 -9.08 6.77
CA GLU A 40 0.33 -9.42 7.74
C GLU A 40 0.89 -9.68 9.13
N ASP A 41 2.21 -9.76 9.24
CA ASP A 41 2.89 -10.00 10.51
C ASP A 41 2.95 -8.70 11.31
N ILE A 42 2.35 -8.70 12.50
CA ILE A 42 2.32 -7.53 13.36
C ILE A 42 3.73 -7.02 13.67
N MET A 43 4.69 -7.92 13.85
CA MET A 43 6.06 -7.51 14.13
C MET A 43 6.66 -6.71 12.98
N GLU A 44 6.38 -7.15 11.75
CA GLU A 44 6.86 -6.43 10.57
C GLU A 44 6.14 -5.09 10.43
N ILE A 45 4.83 -5.06 10.70
CA ILE A 45 4.06 -3.83 10.63
C ILE A 45 4.61 -2.80 11.62
N MET A 46 4.98 -3.23 12.81
CA MET A 46 5.51 -2.34 13.82
C MET A 46 6.87 -1.74 13.44
N LYS A 47 7.63 -2.45 12.61
CA LYS A 47 8.91 -1.92 12.12
C LYS A 47 8.75 -0.66 11.28
N PHE A 48 7.57 -0.46 10.71
CA PHE A 48 7.27 0.75 9.94
C PHE A 48 6.70 1.87 10.81
N ASN A 49 6.65 1.67 12.12
CA ASN A 49 6.09 2.64 13.08
C ASN A 49 4.63 2.95 12.79
N VAL A 50 3.89 1.95 12.30
CA VAL A 50 2.47 2.09 12.02
C VAL A 50 1.69 1.46 13.16
N MET A 51 0.85 2.25 13.80
CA MET A 51 0.04 1.77 14.91
C MET A 51 -1.39 1.43 14.49
N SER A 52 -1.78 1.82 13.30
CA SER A 52 -3.12 1.57 12.77
C SER A 52 -3.02 0.96 11.40
N THR A 53 -3.87 -0.02 11.12
CA THR A 53 -3.98 -0.64 9.81
C THR A 53 -5.34 -0.34 9.23
N PRO A 54 -5.49 -0.37 7.91
CA PRO A 54 -4.50 -0.69 6.91
C PRO A 54 -3.51 0.45 6.66
N ALA A 55 -2.37 0.12 6.10
CA ALA A 55 -1.37 1.11 5.74
C ALA A 55 -0.76 0.78 4.39
N LEU A 56 -0.36 1.82 3.68
CA LEU A 56 0.26 1.67 2.36
C LEU A 56 1.71 2.16 2.43
N VAL A 57 2.62 1.29 2.06
CA VAL A 57 4.06 1.59 2.05
C VAL A 57 4.55 1.52 0.61
N VAL A 58 5.25 2.56 0.18
CA VAL A 58 5.83 2.61 -1.16
C VAL A 58 7.33 2.83 -1.03
N ASN A 59 8.10 1.91 -1.58
CA ASN A 59 9.56 1.94 -1.54
C ASN A 59 10.10 2.11 -0.12
N GLY A 60 9.46 1.44 0.84
CA GLY A 60 9.88 1.47 2.23
C GLY A 60 9.40 2.66 3.03
N LYS A 61 8.63 3.56 2.40
CA LYS A 61 8.11 4.74 3.07
C LYS A 61 6.60 4.62 3.26
N VAL A 62 6.14 4.85 4.48
CA VAL A 62 4.70 4.80 4.78
C VAL A 62 4.04 6.06 4.22
N GLU A 63 3.17 5.87 3.24
CA GLU A 63 2.47 6.99 2.61
C GLU A 63 1.07 7.20 3.17
N ILE A 64 0.40 6.11 3.53
CA ILE A 64 -0.95 6.17 4.07
C ILE A 64 -1.03 5.21 5.25
N LYS A 65 -1.63 5.67 6.34
CA LYS A 65 -1.79 4.83 7.52
C LYS A 65 -3.14 5.06 8.17
N GLY A 66 -3.73 3.97 8.66
CA GLY A 66 -4.95 4.04 9.45
C GLY A 66 -6.23 4.29 8.69
N ARG A 67 -6.21 4.22 7.35
CA ARG A 67 -7.41 4.43 6.54
C ARG A 67 -7.26 3.83 5.16
N VAL A 68 -8.40 3.69 4.49
CA VAL A 68 -8.42 3.24 3.09
C VAL A 68 -8.50 4.48 2.21
N PRO A 69 -7.46 4.78 1.42
CA PRO A 69 -7.51 5.93 0.52
C PRO A 69 -8.40 5.63 -0.69
N SER A 70 -8.79 6.71 -1.39
CA SER A 70 -9.48 6.55 -2.66
C SER A 70 -8.49 6.17 -3.76
N ALA A 71 -9.02 5.71 -4.90
CA ALA A 71 -8.18 5.38 -6.04
C ALA A 71 -7.37 6.59 -6.51
N ASP A 72 -8.00 7.78 -6.51
CA ASP A 72 -7.31 9.00 -6.90
C ASP A 72 -6.15 9.33 -5.96
N GLU A 73 -6.36 9.12 -4.68
CA GLU A 73 -5.33 9.38 -3.68
C GLU A 73 -4.15 8.43 -3.86
N ILE A 74 -4.42 7.17 -4.12
CA ILE A 74 -3.37 6.19 -4.39
C ILE A 74 -2.59 6.59 -5.64
N LYS A 75 -3.30 7.01 -6.68
CA LYS A 75 -2.67 7.44 -7.92
C LYS A 75 -1.72 8.62 -7.67
N GLN A 76 -2.16 9.60 -6.87
CA GLN A 76 -1.32 10.74 -6.55
C GLN A 76 -0.08 10.33 -5.78
N VAL A 77 -0.22 9.41 -4.84
CA VAL A 77 0.91 8.91 -4.08
C VAL A 77 1.91 8.22 -4.99
N LEU A 78 1.43 7.35 -5.86
CA LEU A 78 2.31 6.58 -6.74
C LEU A 78 2.97 7.46 -7.80
N SER A 79 2.36 8.58 -8.16
CA SER A 79 2.94 9.47 -9.15
C SER A 79 4.17 10.22 -8.64
N LYS A 80 4.43 10.16 -7.35
CA LYS A 80 5.64 10.76 -6.77
C LYS A 80 6.89 9.94 -7.05
N TYR A 81 6.72 8.71 -7.48
CA TYR A 81 7.83 7.75 -7.61
C TYR A 81 8.12 7.35 -9.04
#